data_9d736e12dd23bca12fcb2d03b464143a
#
_entry.id   9d736e12dd23bca12fcb2d03b464143a
#
_cell.length_a   1.000
_cell.length_b   1.000
_cell.length_c   1.000
_cell.angle_alpha   90.00
_cell.angle_beta   90.00
_cell.angle_gamma   90.00
#
_symmetry.space_group_name_H-M   'P 1'
#
loop_
_entity.id
_entity.type
_entity.pdbx_description
1 polymer ?
#
loop_
_entity_poly.entity_id
_entity_poly.type
_entity_poly.pdbx_seq_one_letter_code
_entity_poly.pdbx_strand_id
1 'polypeptide(L)'
;NSPQQLAQLERAFQLQQANALMVQGVRLADPGRLDVRGVLQCDADVEIDVNCIFEGKVHLGEGVRVGPNCVIANAHIAAGAVIHAFTHIDGEKLGVTVGEGALIGPFARLRPGAQLGAEVHIGNFVEVKNSTLAKGAKANHLAYLGDATVGERVNYGAGSITANYDGANKHRTVIESDVHVGSNCVLIAPVTIGAGGTVGGGSTISKSTEPGALSVARGKQVSIANWKRPQKTPKP
;
A
#
# COMPACT_ATOMS: atom_id res chain seq x y z
N ASN A 1 -18.97 21.68 30.61
CA ASN A 1 -18.93 21.18 29.22
C ASN A 1 -18.25 22.19 28.29
N SER A 2 -16.93 22.18 28.26
CA SER A 2 -16.14 23.04 27.37
C SER A 2 -15.23 22.17 26.46
N PRO A 3 -14.75 22.66 25.30
CA PRO A 3 -13.77 21.96 24.49
C PRO A 3 -12.50 21.57 25.25
N GLN A 4 -12.07 22.41 26.19
CA GLN A 4 -10.92 22.12 27.06
C GLN A 4 -11.18 20.92 27.97
N GLN A 5 -12.34 20.85 28.61
CA GLN A 5 -12.72 19.71 29.45
C GLN A 5 -12.84 18.42 28.62
N LEU A 6 -13.40 18.51 27.42
CA LEU A 6 -13.48 17.37 26.51
C LEU A 6 -12.06 16.85 26.14
N ALA A 7 -11.15 17.77 25.78
CA ALA A 7 -9.78 17.39 25.44
C ALA A 7 -9.03 16.77 26.63
N GLN A 8 -9.26 17.25 27.85
CA GLN A 8 -8.66 16.67 29.05
C GLN A 8 -9.19 15.27 29.33
N LEU A 9 -10.49 15.04 29.19
CA LEU A 9 -11.11 13.73 29.36
C LEU A 9 -10.63 12.76 28.27
N GLU A 10 -10.55 13.21 27.03
CA GLU A 10 -10.01 12.41 25.92
C GLU A 10 -8.56 11.96 26.22
N ARG A 11 -7.68 12.86 26.62
CA ARG A 11 -6.30 12.50 26.98
C ARG A 11 -6.23 11.52 28.16
N ALA A 12 -7.05 11.70 29.18
CA ALA A 12 -7.11 10.76 30.30
C ALA A 12 -7.57 9.36 29.84
N PHE A 13 -8.60 9.31 29.00
CA PHE A 13 -9.09 8.05 28.44
C PHE A 13 -8.07 7.36 27.56
N GLN A 14 -7.39 8.09 26.64
CA GLN A 14 -6.36 7.55 25.79
C GLN A 14 -5.18 6.99 26.59
N LEU A 15 -4.77 7.69 27.65
CA LEU A 15 -3.71 7.21 28.54
C LEU A 15 -4.13 5.94 29.30
N GLN A 16 -5.39 5.81 29.68
CA GLN A 16 -5.91 4.59 30.29
C GLN A 16 -5.85 3.40 29.31
N GLN A 17 -6.23 3.62 28.05
CA GLN A 17 -6.12 2.59 27.01
C GLN A 17 -4.65 2.18 26.75
N ALA A 18 -3.75 3.16 26.61
CA ALA A 18 -2.32 2.91 26.45
C ALA A 18 -1.75 2.08 27.60
N ASN A 19 -2.09 2.43 28.85
CA ASN A 19 -1.66 1.67 30.02
C ASN A 19 -2.22 0.23 30.02
N ALA A 20 -3.46 0.03 29.62
CA ALA A 20 -4.05 -1.30 29.49
C ALA A 20 -3.31 -2.16 28.46
N LEU A 21 -2.95 -1.59 27.32
CA LEU A 21 -2.14 -2.26 26.28
C LEU A 21 -0.75 -2.63 26.82
N MET A 22 -0.08 -1.74 27.52
CA MET A 22 1.23 -2.03 28.12
C MET A 22 1.16 -3.14 29.19
N VAL A 23 0.09 -3.19 29.98
CA VAL A 23 -0.15 -4.29 30.94
C VAL A 23 -0.34 -5.62 30.21
N GLN A 24 -0.87 -5.62 29.00
CA GLN A 24 -0.99 -6.81 28.13
C GLN A 24 0.32 -7.16 27.41
N GLY A 25 1.40 -6.37 27.59
CA GLY A 25 2.70 -6.64 27.01
C GLY A 25 3.03 -5.88 25.72
N VAL A 26 2.16 -4.97 25.28
CA VAL A 26 2.45 -4.11 24.11
C VAL A 26 3.54 -3.10 24.48
N ARG A 27 4.54 -2.97 23.62
CA ARG A 27 5.60 -1.97 23.79
C ARG A 27 5.21 -0.68 23.08
N LEU A 28 4.96 0.38 23.84
CA LEU A 28 4.68 1.73 23.35
C LEU A 28 5.90 2.62 23.53
N ALA A 29 6.36 3.29 22.47
CA ALA A 29 7.47 4.24 22.56
C ALA A 29 7.12 5.45 23.44
N ASP A 30 5.87 5.92 23.37
CA ASP A 30 5.33 6.99 24.24
C ASP A 30 3.81 6.82 24.40
N PRO A 31 3.33 6.43 25.59
CA PRO A 31 1.89 6.24 25.82
C PRO A 31 1.07 7.53 25.69
N GLY A 32 1.69 8.69 25.81
CA GLY A 32 1.02 9.99 25.63
C GLY A 32 0.77 10.36 24.16
N ARG A 33 1.38 9.61 23.22
CA ARG A 33 1.30 9.87 21.79
C ARG A 33 0.66 8.71 21.01
N LEU A 34 -0.29 8.03 21.62
CA LEU A 34 -1.13 7.00 21.04
C LEU A 34 -2.58 7.45 21.10
N ASP A 35 -3.32 7.31 20.03
CA ASP A 35 -4.76 7.51 20.00
C ASP A 35 -5.48 6.26 19.47
N VAL A 36 -6.41 5.72 20.27
CA VAL A 36 -7.29 4.63 19.88
C VAL A 36 -8.72 5.10 19.82
N ARG A 37 -9.29 5.16 18.62
CA ARG A 37 -10.66 5.63 18.36
C ARG A 37 -11.53 4.45 17.91
N GLY A 38 -11.66 3.46 18.77
CA GLY A 38 -12.36 2.22 18.49
C GLY A 38 -11.84 1.08 19.33
N VAL A 39 -11.56 -0.07 18.68
CA VAL A 39 -11.03 -1.26 19.34
C VAL A 39 -9.68 -1.62 18.71
N LEU A 40 -8.63 -1.58 19.52
CA LEU A 40 -7.31 -2.10 19.16
C LEU A 40 -7.05 -3.38 19.95
N GLN A 41 -6.86 -4.47 19.23
CA GLN A 41 -6.45 -5.76 19.79
C GLN A 41 -5.00 -6.04 19.35
N CYS A 42 -4.16 -6.43 20.29
CA CYS A 42 -2.77 -6.78 20.04
C CYS A 42 -2.47 -8.17 20.61
N ASP A 43 -1.80 -8.98 19.81
CA ASP A 43 -1.21 -10.22 20.28
C ASP A 43 0.13 -9.95 20.98
N ALA A 44 0.91 -10.99 21.30
CA ALA A 44 2.18 -10.86 21.99
C ALA A 44 3.22 -10.06 21.18
N ASP A 45 4.16 -9.42 21.88
CA ASP A 45 5.34 -8.75 21.31
C ASP A 45 5.08 -7.65 20.27
N VAL A 46 3.91 -7.05 20.28
CA VAL A 46 3.60 -5.91 19.41
C VAL A 46 4.36 -4.67 19.88
N GLU A 47 4.93 -3.94 18.91
CA GLU A 47 5.60 -2.66 19.13
C GLU A 47 4.89 -1.53 18.36
N ILE A 48 4.60 -0.41 19.02
CA ILE A 48 3.98 0.76 18.43
C ILE A 48 4.80 2.00 18.75
N ASP A 49 5.22 2.71 17.71
CA ASP A 49 5.97 3.95 17.81
C ASP A 49 5.03 5.15 18.01
N VAL A 50 5.60 6.34 18.07
CA VAL A 50 4.91 7.58 18.43
C VAL A 50 3.93 8.07 17.38
N ASN A 51 2.92 8.83 17.81
CA ASN A 51 1.92 9.50 16.96
C ASN A 51 1.12 8.54 16.08
N CYS A 52 0.86 7.33 16.56
CA CYS A 52 0.01 6.38 15.84
C CYS A 52 -1.45 6.55 16.24
N ILE A 53 -2.34 6.47 15.25
CA ILE A 53 -3.79 6.56 15.42
C ILE A 53 -4.42 5.27 14.90
N PHE A 54 -5.24 4.64 15.76
CA PHE A 54 -6.00 3.45 15.41
C PHE A 54 -7.50 3.74 15.45
N GLU A 55 -8.22 3.44 14.38
CA GLU A 55 -9.65 3.75 14.27
C GLU A 55 -10.48 2.51 13.92
N GLY A 56 -11.72 2.47 14.37
CA GLY A 56 -12.63 1.36 14.13
C GLY A 56 -12.17 0.06 14.80
N LYS A 57 -12.03 -1.01 14.04
CA LYS A 57 -11.57 -2.32 14.53
C LYS A 57 -10.21 -2.66 13.92
N VAL A 58 -9.18 -2.71 14.75
CA VAL A 58 -7.83 -3.06 14.32
C VAL A 58 -7.31 -4.22 15.15
N HIS A 59 -6.74 -5.23 14.48
CA HIS A 59 -6.03 -6.32 15.12
C HIS A 59 -4.58 -6.36 14.62
N LEU A 60 -3.64 -6.41 15.55
CA LEU A 60 -2.21 -6.56 15.32
C LEU A 60 -1.76 -7.92 15.84
N GLY A 61 -1.29 -8.79 14.95
CA GLY A 61 -0.77 -10.11 15.27
C GLY A 61 0.57 -10.07 15.99
N GLU A 62 1.03 -11.22 16.45
CA GLU A 62 2.27 -11.38 17.22
C GLU A 62 3.46 -10.74 16.50
N GLY A 63 4.26 -9.99 17.24
CA GLY A 63 5.50 -9.37 16.76
C GLY A 63 5.32 -8.29 15.69
N VAL A 64 4.11 -7.81 15.45
CA VAL A 64 3.86 -6.69 14.54
C VAL A 64 4.55 -5.43 15.05
N ARG A 65 5.18 -4.70 14.14
CA ARG A 65 5.83 -3.40 14.43
C ARG A 65 5.16 -2.30 13.63
N VAL A 66 4.73 -1.25 14.33
CA VAL A 66 4.13 -0.07 13.72
C VAL A 66 5.04 1.12 13.94
N GLY A 67 5.61 1.65 12.87
CA GLY A 67 6.47 2.83 12.87
C GLY A 67 5.69 4.12 13.13
N PRO A 68 6.39 5.25 13.35
CA PRO A 68 5.77 6.50 13.78
C PRO A 68 4.87 7.12 12.72
N ASN A 69 3.89 7.90 13.18
CA ASN A 69 2.97 8.69 12.36
C ASN A 69 2.11 7.84 11.41
N CYS A 70 1.72 6.66 11.83
CA CYS A 70 0.81 5.80 11.07
C CYS A 70 -0.64 6.04 11.47
N VAL A 71 -1.55 5.96 10.50
CA VAL A 71 -3.00 5.92 10.73
C VAL A 71 -3.53 4.59 10.21
N ILE A 72 -4.16 3.82 11.08
CA ILE A 72 -4.64 2.47 10.74
C ILE A 72 -6.09 2.33 11.16
N ALA A 73 -6.98 2.09 10.20
CA ALA A 73 -8.40 1.94 10.43
C ALA A 73 -8.96 0.66 9.81
N ASN A 74 -9.78 -0.07 10.56
CA ASN A 74 -10.50 -1.25 10.09
C ASN A 74 -9.59 -2.25 9.36
N ALA A 75 -8.56 -2.74 10.04
CA ALA A 75 -7.52 -3.57 9.46
C ALA A 75 -7.17 -4.78 10.35
N HIS A 76 -6.78 -5.87 9.69
CA HIS A 76 -6.17 -7.03 10.31
C HIS A 76 -4.74 -7.19 9.79
N ILE A 77 -3.76 -7.11 10.68
CA ILE A 77 -2.34 -7.20 10.36
C ILE A 77 -1.77 -8.44 11.02
N ALA A 78 -1.35 -9.40 10.21
CA ALA A 78 -0.87 -10.70 10.67
C ALA A 78 0.54 -10.63 11.28
N ALA A 79 0.96 -11.72 11.90
CA ALA A 79 2.19 -11.81 12.68
C ALA A 79 3.43 -11.38 11.89
N GLY A 80 4.35 -10.73 12.59
CA GLY A 80 5.65 -10.31 12.06
C GLY A 80 5.63 -9.25 10.96
N ALA A 81 4.46 -8.74 10.59
CA ALA A 81 4.39 -7.66 9.60
C ALA A 81 4.97 -6.36 10.17
N VAL A 82 5.56 -5.56 9.30
CA VAL A 82 6.13 -4.26 9.64
C VAL A 82 5.43 -3.16 8.85
N ILE A 83 4.84 -2.22 9.58
CA ILE A 83 4.22 -1.02 9.02
C ILE A 83 5.19 0.14 9.24
N HIS A 84 5.82 0.59 8.18
CA HIS A 84 6.81 1.68 8.26
C HIS A 84 6.12 3.04 8.41
N ALA A 85 6.89 4.02 8.85
CA ALA A 85 6.44 5.38 9.15
C ALA A 85 5.58 6.03 8.06
N PHE A 86 4.63 6.86 8.49
CA PHE A 86 3.75 7.64 7.60
C PHE A 86 2.87 6.78 6.68
N THR A 87 2.57 5.56 7.06
CA THR A 87 1.68 4.67 6.32
C THR A 87 0.22 4.95 6.72
N HIS A 88 -0.67 5.01 5.72
CA HIS A 88 -2.10 5.18 5.92
C HIS A 88 -2.86 3.93 5.46
N ILE A 89 -3.51 3.26 6.38
CA ILE A 89 -4.35 2.08 6.12
C ILE A 89 -5.77 2.43 6.52
N ASP A 90 -6.72 2.35 5.58
CA ASP A 90 -8.13 2.56 5.86
C ASP A 90 -8.99 1.52 5.15
N GLY A 91 -9.55 0.61 5.93
CA GLY A 91 -10.40 -0.48 5.44
C GLY A 91 -11.87 -0.09 5.25
N GLU A 92 -12.32 1.03 5.80
CA GLU A 92 -13.75 1.43 5.81
C GLU A 92 -14.65 0.23 6.15
N LYS A 93 -15.58 -0.13 5.26
CA LYS A 93 -16.51 -1.27 5.45
C LYS A 93 -15.96 -2.60 4.94
N LEU A 94 -15.04 -2.57 3.97
CA LEU A 94 -14.49 -3.78 3.34
C LEU A 94 -13.32 -4.38 4.10
N GLY A 95 -12.71 -3.60 4.98
CA GLY A 95 -11.49 -3.98 5.69
C GLY A 95 -10.23 -3.97 4.81
N VAL A 96 -9.10 -4.08 5.48
CA VAL A 96 -7.78 -4.32 4.89
C VAL A 96 -7.16 -5.51 5.62
N THR A 97 -6.55 -6.43 4.87
CA THR A 97 -5.75 -7.52 5.46
C THR A 97 -4.30 -7.41 5.01
N VAL A 98 -3.38 -7.58 5.95
CA VAL A 98 -1.93 -7.61 5.71
C VAL A 98 -1.41 -8.94 6.21
N GLY A 99 -0.79 -9.71 5.34
CA GLY A 99 -0.30 -11.06 5.61
C GLY A 99 0.97 -11.10 6.46
N GLU A 100 1.29 -12.29 6.92
CA GLU A 100 2.44 -12.57 7.77
C GLU A 100 3.75 -12.09 7.15
N GLY A 101 4.60 -11.42 7.94
CA GLY A 101 5.91 -10.95 7.49
C GLY A 101 5.89 -9.90 6.38
N ALA A 102 4.74 -9.32 6.05
CA ALA A 102 4.66 -8.29 5.04
C ALA A 102 5.35 -6.98 5.48
N LEU A 103 5.88 -6.24 4.50
CA LEU A 103 6.54 -4.95 4.72
C LEU A 103 5.75 -3.86 4.00
N ILE A 104 5.19 -2.90 4.74
CA ILE A 104 4.30 -1.87 4.22
C ILE A 104 4.87 -0.48 4.52
N GLY A 105 5.04 0.33 3.50
CA GLY A 105 5.55 1.69 3.59
C GLY A 105 7.07 1.81 3.42
N PRO A 106 7.65 2.98 3.76
CA PRO A 106 6.96 4.17 4.28
C PRO A 106 6.08 4.90 3.25
N PHE A 107 5.19 5.78 3.70
CA PHE A 107 4.30 6.57 2.83
C PHE A 107 3.42 5.71 1.90
N ALA A 108 3.05 4.52 2.32
CA ALA A 108 2.12 3.67 1.58
C ALA A 108 0.67 3.98 1.94
N ARG A 109 -0.24 3.72 1.01
CA ARG A 109 -1.68 3.84 1.24
C ARG A 109 -2.40 2.55 0.91
N LEU A 110 -2.97 1.89 1.91
CA LEU A 110 -3.86 0.75 1.72
C LEU A 110 -5.30 1.21 1.90
N ARG A 111 -6.13 0.94 0.91
CA ARG A 111 -7.52 1.37 0.84
C ARG A 111 -8.46 0.18 0.96
N PRO A 112 -9.80 0.44 1.11
CA PRO A 112 -10.78 -0.61 1.30
C PRO A 112 -10.67 -1.77 0.30
N GLY A 113 -10.69 -3.00 0.82
CA GLY A 113 -10.58 -4.22 0.03
C GLY A 113 -9.17 -4.60 -0.41
N ALA A 114 -8.12 -3.94 0.10
CA ALA A 114 -6.76 -4.40 -0.10
C ALA A 114 -6.52 -5.67 0.74
N GLN A 115 -6.10 -6.76 0.08
CA GLN A 115 -5.80 -8.05 0.68
C GLN A 115 -4.39 -8.46 0.30
N LEU A 116 -3.47 -8.38 1.24
CA LEU A 116 -2.06 -8.67 1.02
C LEU A 116 -1.71 -10.01 1.67
N GLY A 117 -1.14 -10.91 0.90
CA GLY A 117 -0.64 -12.20 1.34
C GLY A 117 0.66 -12.09 2.16
N ALA A 118 1.16 -13.24 2.60
CA ALA A 118 2.41 -13.29 3.35
C ALA A 118 3.60 -12.75 2.54
N GLU A 119 4.54 -12.11 3.23
CA GLU A 119 5.79 -11.60 2.64
C GLU A 119 5.58 -10.61 1.46
N VAL A 120 4.42 -9.98 1.36
CA VAL A 120 4.17 -8.92 0.37
C VAL A 120 4.94 -7.66 0.76
N HIS A 121 5.55 -7.01 -0.23
CA HIS A 121 6.23 -5.73 -0.03
C HIS A 121 5.50 -4.61 -0.77
N ILE A 122 5.01 -3.63 -0.03
CA ILE A 122 4.43 -2.37 -0.55
C ILE A 122 5.31 -1.23 -0.07
N GLY A 123 6.02 -0.62 -0.99
CA GLY A 123 6.98 0.44 -0.64
C GLY A 123 6.39 1.85 -0.71
N ASN A 124 7.28 2.83 -0.83
CA ASN A 124 6.92 4.24 -0.71
C ASN A 124 6.09 4.76 -1.90
N PHE A 125 5.07 5.54 -1.56
CA PHE A 125 4.14 6.16 -2.51
C PHE A 125 3.42 5.12 -3.39
N VAL A 126 3.11 3.96 -2.81
CA VAL A 126 2.29 2.94 -3.46
C VAL A 126 0.90 2.96 -2.86
N GLU A 127 -0.10 2.97 -3.72
CA GLU A 127 -1.50 2.86 -3.32
C GLU A 127 -2.09 1.51 -3.80
N VAL A 128 -2.75 0.80 -2.88
CA VAL A 128 -3.47 -0.46 -3.17
C VAL A 128 -4.93 -0.31 -2.79
N LYS A 129 -5.85 -0.61 -3.71
CA LYS A 129 -7.30 -0.53 -3.50
C LYS A 129 -8.01 -1.73 -4.12
N ASN A 130 -8.92 -2.38 -3.37
CA ASN A 130 -9.77 -3.46 -3.86
C ASN A 130 -8.98 -4.49 -4.69
N SER A 131 -7.83 -4.91 -4.17
CA SER A 131 -6.87 -5.75 -4.88
C SER A 131 -6.33 -6.82 -3.96
N THR A 132 -6.07 -7.99 -4.53
CA THR A 132 -5.45 -9.11 -3.85
C THR A 132 -4.04 -9.30 -4.37
N LEU A 133 -3.05 -9.31 -3.49
CA LEU A 133 -1.66 -9.62 -3.81
C LEU A 133 -1.27 -10.91 -3.08
N ALA A 134 -0.83 -11.91 -3.84
CA ALA A 134 -0.44 -13.20 -3.29
C ALA A 134 0.98 -13.14 -2.68
N LYS A 135 1.39 -14.24 -2.04
CA LYS A 135 2.65 -14.36 -1.31
C LYS A 135 3.86 -13.85 -2.11
N GLY A 136 4.66 -13.01 -1.45
CA GLY A 136 5.92 -12.51 -1.99
C GLY A 136 5.80 -11.53 -3.16
N ALA A 137 4.58 -11.07 -3.51
CA ALA A 137 4.42 -10.02 -4.51
C ALA A 137 4.99 -8.68 -4.01
N LYS A 138 5.58 -7.91 -4.92
CA LYS A 138 6.29 -6.66 -4.57
C LYS A 138 5.87 -5.50 -5.46
N ALA A 139 5.53 -4.37 -4.86
CA ALA A 139 5.34 -3.08 -5.49
C ALA A 139 6.03 -2.03 -4.62
N ASN A 140 7.28 -1.69 -4.94
CA ASN A 140 8.13 -0.99 -4.00
C ASN A 140 8.14 0.53 -4.16
N HIS A 141 7.71 1.08 -5.31
CA HIS A 141 7.86 2.51 -5.57
C HIS A 141 6.77 3.06 -6.48
N LEU A 142 6.15 4.20 -6.06
CA LEU A 142 5.38 5.09 -6.94
C LEU A 142 4.34 4.36 -7.81
N ALA A 143 3.58 3.42 -7.26
CA ALA A 143 2.71 2.56 -8.06
C ALA A 143 1.24 2.66 -7.62
N TYR A 144 0.33 2.34 -8.55
CA TYR A 144 -1.08 2.19 -8.24
C TYR A 144 -1.58 0.79 -8.65
N LEU A 145 -2.14 0.09 -7.70
CA LEU A 145 -2.80 -1.21 -7.87
C LEU A 145 -4.27 -1.10 -7.44
N GLY A 146 -5.15 -0.87 -8.40
CA GLY A 146 -6.60 -0.79 -8.20
C GLY A 146 -7.34 -1.88 -8.95
N ASP A 147 -8.30 -2.52 -8.30
CA ASP A 147 -9.12 -3.59 -8.87
C ASP A 147 -8.27 -4.68 -9.55
N ALA A 148 -7.20 -5.13 -8.89
CA ALA A 148 -6.23 -6.07 -9.42
C ALA A 148 -6.21 -7.39 -8.65
N THR A 149 -5.86 -8.46 -9.35
CA THR A 149 -5.48 -9.75 -8.77
C THR A 149 -4.04 -10.03 -9.17
N VAL A 150 -3.14 -10.09 -8.19
CA VAL A 150 -1.70 -10.23 -8.40
C VAL A 150 -1.24 -11.54 -7.81
N GLY A 151 -0.63 -12.38 -8.64
CA GLY A 151 -0.11 -13.69 -8.28
C GLY A 151 1.15 -13.64 -7.40
N GLU A 152 1.63 -14.82 -7.05
CA GLU A 152 2.82 -14.93 -6.20
C GLU A 152 4.09 -14.42 -6.90
N ARG A 153 5.01 -13.88 -6.11
CA ARG A 153 6.37 -13.46 -6.55
C ARG A 153 6.38 -12.48 -7.71
N VAL A 154 5.27 -11.82 -7.97
CA VAL A 154 5.21 -10.75 -8.96
C VAL A 154 6.10 -9.59 -8.52
N ASN A 155 6.87 -9.05 -9.46
CA ASN A 155 7.58 -7.79 -9.28
C ASN A 155 6.91 -6.69 -10.10
N TYR A 156 6.24 -5.76 -9.42
CA TYR A 156 5.53 -4.65 -10.05
C TYR A 156 6.40 -3.40 -10.08
N GLY A 157 6.83 -3.02 -11.28
CA GLY A 157 7.83 -1.97 -11.48
C GLY A 157 7.37 -0.57 -11.06
N ALA A 158 8.36 0.25 -10.69
CA ALA A 158 8.15 1.63 -10.25
C ALA A 158 7.39 2.48 -11.27
N GLY A 159 6.45 3.30 -10.81
CA GLY A 159 5.64 4.17 -11.67
C GLY A 159 4.56 3.45 -12.48
N SER A 160 4.37 2.15 -12.27
CA SER A 160 3.37 1.39 -13.03
C SER A 160 1.98 1.50 -12.41
N ILE A 161 0.95 1.51 -13.26
CA ILE A 161 -0.44 1.66 -12.85
C ILE A 161 -1.36 0.63 -13.52
N THR A 162 -2.37 0.16 -12.78
CA THR A 162 -3.54 -0.51 -13.35
C THR A 162 -4.56 0.56 -13.73
N ALA A 163 -4.77 0.78 -15.04
CA ALA A 163 -5.80 1.69 -15.54
C ALA A 163 -7.15 0.96 -15.52
N ASN A 164 -7.82 1.01 -14.37
CA ASN A 164 -9.00 0.19 -14.04
C ASN A 164 -10.36 0.86 -14.34
N TYR A 165 -10.39 2.08 -14.84
CA TYR A 165 -11.61 2.84 -15.05
C TYR A 165 -11.72 3.34 -16.50
N ASP A 166 -12.84 3.04 -17.16
CA ASP A 166 -13.08 3.38 -18.56
C ASP A 166 -13.88 4.68 -18.78
N GLY A 167 -14.15 5.40 -17.68
CA GLY A 167 -15.00 6.59 -17.68
C GLY A 167 -16.42 6.33 -17.14
N ALA A 168 -16.84 5.07 -17.03
CA ALA A 168 -18.13 4.65 -16.49
C ALA A 168 -18.04 3.46 -15.54
N ASN A 169 -17.25 2.44 -15.89
CA ASN A 169 -17.15 1.18 -15.16
C ASN A 169 -15.71 0.90 -14.72
N LYS A 170 -15.58 0.04 -13.72
CA LYS A 170 -14.29 -0.49 -13.28
C LYS A 170 -14.09 -1.89 -13.81
N HIS A 171 -12.87 -2.17 -14.24
CA HIS A 171 -12.45 -3.44 -14.78
C HIS A 171 -11.24 -3.96 -14.01
N ARG A 172 -11.07 -5.28 -14.01
CA ARG A 172 -10.02 -5.95 -13.26
C ARG A 172 -8.80 -6.24 -14.12
N THR A 173 -7.63 -5.98 -13.55
CA THR A 173 -6.35 -6.47 -14.07
C THR A 173 -5.96 -7.75 -13.35
N VAL A 174 -5.56 -8.77 -14.09
CA VAL A 174 -5.00 -10.01 -13.55
C VAL A 174 -3.53 -10.09 -13.93
N ILE A 175 -2.67 -10.24 -12.95
CA ILE A 175 -1.24 -10.45 -13.12
C ILE A 175 -0.94 -11.80 -12.50
N GLU A 176 -0.63 -12.79 -13.32
CA GLU A 176 -0.38 -14.15 -12.85
C GLU A 176 0.97 -14.24 -12.13
N SER A 177 1.27 -15.41 -11.55
CA SER A 177 2.48 -15.59 -10.73
C SER A 177 3.78 -15.44 -11.55
N ASP A 178 4.86 -15.04 -10.86
CA ASP A 178 6.21 -14.90 -11.41
C ASP A 178 6.34 -13.86 -12.55
N VAL A 179 5.39 -12.95 -12.68
CA VAL A 179 5.42 -11.88 -13.68
C VAL A 179 6.34 -10.74 -13.21
N HIS A 180 7.10 -10.20 -14.17
CA HIS A 180 7.86 -8.97 -14.02
C HIS A 180 7.23 -7.83 -14.85
N VAL A 181 6.67 -6.84 -14.20
CA VAL A 181 6.21 -5.60 -14.85
C VAL A 181 7.33 -4.58 -14.77
N GLY A 182 7.78 -4.10 -15.91
CA GLY A 182 8.80 -3.04 -15.99
C GLY A 182 8.31 -1.71 -15.42
N SER A 183 9.22 -0.77 -15.23
CA SER A 183 8.87 0.57 -14.72
C SER A 183 8.04 1.38 -15.71
N ASN A 184 7.20 2.29 -15.19
CA ASN A 184 6.35 3.21 -15.97
C ASN A 184 5.44 2.49 -16.98
N CYS A 185 4.90 1.33 -16.60
CA CYS A 185 3.95 0.61 -17.43
C CYS A 185 2.49 0.99 -17.08
N VAL A 186 1.65 1.02 -18.09
CA VAL A 186 0.20 1.17 -17.94
C VAL A 186 -0.48 -0.13 -18.37
N LEU A 187 -1.18 -0.78 -17.44
CA LEU A 187 -1.99 -1.98 -17.74
C LEU A 187 -3.45 -1.54 -17.86
N ILE A 188 -3.99 -1.52 -19.08
CA ILE A 188 -5.36 -1.08 -19.35
C ILE A 188 -6.31 -2.26 -19.15
N ALA A 189 -7.08 -2.21 -18.08
CA ALA A 189 -8.05 -3.25 -17.75
C ALA A 189 -9.30 -3.22 -18.69
N PRO A 190 -9.93 -4.37 -18.96
CA PRO A 190 -9.56 -5.70 -18.47
C PRO A 190 -8.38 -6.31 -19.22
N VAL A 191 -7.38 -6.80 -18.49
CA VAL A 191 -6.19 -7.42 -19.08
C VAL A 191 -5.63 -8.50 -18.15
N THR A 192 -5.10 -9.58 -18.72
CA THR A 192 -4.37 -10.62 -18.00
C THR A 192 -2.93 -10.65 -18.49
N ILE A 193 -1.96 -10.59 -17.58
CA ILE A 193 -0.55 -10.80 -17.86
C ILE A 193 -0.22 -12.24 -17.48
N GLY A 194 0.12 -13.05 -18.47
CA GLY A 194 0.34 -14.49 -18.31
C GLY A 194 1.55 -14.83 -17.44
N ALA A 195 1.46 -15.94 -16.71
CA ALA A 195 2.44 -16.39 -15.71
C ALA A 195 3.87 -16.41 -16.26
N GLY A 196 4.85 -16.00 -15.46
CA GLY A 196 6.26 -15.92 -15.85
C GLY A 196 6.55 -14.90 -16.96
N GLY A 197 5.57 -14.12 -17.36
CA GLY A 197 5.72 -13.10 -18.40
C GLY A 197 6.51 -11.89 -17.95
N THR A 198 6.98 -11.11 -18.91
CA THR A 198 7.69 -9.84 -18.66
C THR A 198 7.05 -8.74 -19.49
N VAL A 199 6.73 -7.62 -18.85
CA VAL A 199 6.31 -6.39 -19.53
C VAL A 199 7.49 -5.45 -19.60
N GLY A 200 7.90 -5.07 -20.81
CA GLY A 200 9.02 -4.15 -21.02
C GLY A 200 8.69 -2.73 -20.50
N GLY A 201 9.65 -2.11 -19.80
CA GLY A 201 9.45 -0.78 -19.20
C GLY A 201 8.93 0.27 -20.18
N GLY A 202 8.06 1.18 -19.70
CA GLY A 202 7.42 2.21 -20.51
C GLY A 202 6.33 1.70 -21.46
N SER A 203 5.84 0.48 -21.29
CA SER A 203 4.84 -0.12 -22.16
C SER A 203 3.41 0.18 -21.68
N THR A 204 2.50 0.41 -22.64
CA THR A 204 1.06 0.45 -22.42
C THR A 204 0.43 -0.83 -22.95
N ILE A 205 0.00 -1.69 -22.05
CA ILE A 205 -0.55 -3.02 -22.39
C ILE A 205 -2.07 -2.96 -22.36
N SER A 206 -2.72 -3.18 -23.51
CA SER A 206 -4.18 -3.17 -23.68
C SER A 206 -4.76 -4.51 -24.11
N LYS A 207 -3.94 -5.53 -24.27
CA LYS A 207 -4.34 -6.89 -24.62
C LYS A 207 -3.62 -7.87 -23.70
N SER A 208 -4.33 -8.93 -23.33
CA SER A 208 -3.74 -10.00 -22.52
C SER A 208 -2.51 -10.62 -23.19
N THR A 209 -1.56 -11.08 -22.39
CA THR A 209 -0.29 -11.63 -22.84
C THR A 209 -0.23 -13.11 -22.55
N GLU A 210 0.51 -13.84 -23.40
CA GLU A 210 0.75 -15.27 -23.20
C GLU A 210 1.73 -15.52 -22.04
N PRO A 211 1.63 -16.67 -21.36
CA PRO A 211 2.60 -17.07 -20.33
C PRO A 211 4.04 -17.09 -20.87
N GLY A 212 4.99 -16.64 -20.06
CA GLY A 212 6.42 -16.59 -20.41
C GLY A 212 6.81 -15.58 -21.48
N ALA A 213 5.87 -14.82 -22.02
CA ALA A 213 6.14 -13.87 -23.09
C ALA A 213 6.81 -12.57 -22.61
N LEU A 214 7.66 -12.00 -23.43
CA LEU A 214 8.07 -10.60 -23.34
C LEU A 214 7.11 -9.73 -24.15
N SER A 215 6.37 -8.87 -23.47
CA SER A 215 5.41 -7.95 -24.09
C SER A 215 5.93 -6.52 -24.04
N VAL A 216 6.02 -5.86 -25.19
CA VAL A 216 6.50 -4.49 -25.34
C VAL A 216 5.55 -3.70 -26.23
N ALA A 217 5.03 -2.60 -25.70
CA ALA A 217 4.12 -1.69 -26.41
C ALA A 217 4.52 -0.25 -26.14
N ARG A 218 5.54 0.22 -26.84
CA ARG A 218 6.08 1.59 -26.77
C ARG A 218 6.59 2.03 -28.13
N GLY A 219 6.62 3.35 -28.37
CA GLY A 219 7.11 3.92 -29.63
C GLY A 219 8.60 3.65 -29.86
N LYS A 220 9.00 3.70 -31.15
CA LYS A 220 10.42 3.64 -31.51
C LYS A 220 11.11 4.93 -31.05
N GLN A 221 12.26 4.78 -30.41
CA GLN A 221 13.08 5.96 -30.04
C GLN A 221 13.50 6.74 -31.28
N VAL A 222 13.32 8.04 -31.24
CA VAL A 222 13.81 8.97 -32.25
C VAL A 222 14.71 10.01 -31.57
N SER A 223 15.89 10.23 -32.13
CA SER A 223 16.81 11.27 -31.66
C SER A 223 17.02 12.28 -32.77
N ILE A 224 16.83 13.56 -32.47
CA ILE A 224 17.03 14.67 -33.42
C ILE A 224 18.38 15.29 -33.11
N ALA A 225 19.35 15.07 -34.01
CA ALA A 225 20.67 15.66 -33.88
C ALA A 225 20.62 17.19 -33.96
N ASN A 226 21.44 17.86 -33.16
CA ASN A 226 21.55 19.33 -33.12
C ASN A 226 20.25 20.06 -32.76
N TRP A 227 19.32 19.38 -32.08
CA TRP A 227 18.09 20.02 -31.61
C TRP A 227 18.44 21.18 -30.64
N LYS A 228 17.89 22.38 -30.94
CA LYS A 228 18.09 23.56 -30.10
C LYS A 228 16.90 23.77 -29.20
N ARG A 229 17.14 23.84 -27.91
CA ARG A 229 16.10 24.17 -26.92
C ARG A 229 15.61 25.60 -27.16
N PRO A 230 14.31 25.86 -27.20
CA PRO A 230 13.77 27.21 -27.23
C PRO A 230 14.32 28.07 -26.10
N GLN A 231 14.67 29.31 -26.39
CA GLN A 231 15.12 30.30 -25.42
C GLN A 231 14.07 31.38 -25.22
N LYS A 232 14.00 31.94 -24.01
CA LYS A 232 13.11 33.08 -23.75
C LYS A 232 13.52 34.27 -24.61
N THR A 233 12.56 34.81 -25.38
CA THR A 233 12.72 36.08 -26.01
C THR A 233 12.76 37.16 -24.93
N PRO A 234 13.78 38.07 -24.89
CA PRO A 234 13.74 39.21 -23.98
C PRO A 234 12.44 39.98 -24.21
N LYS A 235 11.75 40.31 -23.12
CA LYS A 235 10.63 41.25 -23.23
C LYS A 235 11.20 42.64 -23.57
N PRO A 236 10.57 43.40 -24.48
CA PRO A 236 10.98 44.77 -24.76
C PRO A 236 10.87 45.69 -23.55
#